data_3cc43d9a1459b80263ec63ec9a01caa8
#
_entry.id   3cc43d9a1459b80263ec63ec9a01caa8
#
_cell.length_a   1.000
_cell.length_b   1.000
_cell.length_c   1.000
_cell.angle_alpha   90.00
_cell.angle_beta   90.00
_cell.angle_gamma   90.00
#
_symmetry.space_group_name_H-M   'P 1'
#
loop_
_entity.id
_entity.type
_entity.pdbx_description
1 polymer ?
#
loop_
_entity_poly.entity_id
_entity_poly.type
_entity_poly.pdbx_seq_one_letter_code
_entity_poly.pdbx_strand_id
1 'polypeptide(L)'
;TVAYINTEGDGRGFFEAGGSHSLESMVKEVTIDVIDPQKGVSVAERLGALDLLNGGDGNPGFYALGSGSDYTPFIQHAGIAAINIGFGGENQGGEYHTIYDTYGHYKRFKDPDMAYGIALAKIAGRIVLRLANSEVLPFEFGAWHTTVQGYLTEINALTTNMREAVEQHNAFIDKKVFSLTADPKKPFNQPIKKAIIPYVDFSSLHNALAGLKVTVDALGEKSLLSLTSKDVLNDKLMHAEKVLTFASGLSRRSW
;
A
#
# COMPACT_ATOMS: atom_id res chain seq x y z
N THR A 1 22.22 2.17 2.45
CA THR A 1 21.05 2.84 1.79
C THR A 1 19.94 2.96 2.79
N VAL A 2 19.44 4.18 3.02
CA VAL A 2 18.36 4.43 3.99
C VAL A 2 17.01 4.00 3.41
N ALA A 3 16.70 4.47 2.21
CA ALA A 3 15.48 4.14 1.48
C ALA A 3 15.70 4.27 -0.02
N TYR A 4 14.85 3.62 -0.81
CA TYR A 4 14.73 3.80 -2.26
C TYR A 4 13.50 4.64 -2.57
N ILE A 5 13.65 5.67 -3.37
CA ILE A 5 12.56 6.57 -3.78
C ILE A 5 12.38 6.43 -5.28
N ASN A 6 11.22 5.89 -5.67
CA ASN A 6 10.81 5.72 -7.05
C ASN A 6 9.83 6.83 -7.45
N THR A 7 9.99 7.36 -8.67
CA THR A 7 9.08 8.36 -9.24
C THR A 7 8.74 7.93 -10.67
N GLU A 8 7.50 7.54 -10.93
CA GLU A 8 7.11 6.96 -12.21
C GLU A 8 6.18 7.82 -13.06
N GLY A 9 5.26 8.53 -12.43
CA GLY A 9 4.26 9.31 -13.11
C GLY A 9 4.26 10.77 -12.68
N ASP A 10 4.22 11.70 -13.64
CA ASP A 10 4.16 13.14 -13.39
C ASP A 10 3.10 13.84 -14.26
N GLY A 11 2.09 13.10 -14.68
CA GLY A 11 0.94 13.63 -15.41
C GLY A 11 -0.07 14.36 -14.52
N ARG A 12 -1.00 15.08 -15.16
CA ARG A 12 -2.07 15.78 -14.43
C ARG A 12 -2.99 14.82 -13.69
N GLY A 13 -3.42 15.23 -12.50
CA GLY A 13 -4.36 14.48 -11.70
C GLY A 13 -4.04 14.51 -10.22
N PHE A 14 -4.19 13.39 -9.55
CA PHE A 14 -3.98 13.27 -8.12
C PHE A 14 -2.60 12.68 -7.81
N PHE A 15 -2.10 13.02 -6.64
CA PHE A 15 -0.90 12.37 -6.12
C PHE A 15 -1.21 10.93 -5.70
N GLU A 16 -0.30 10.05 -6.03
CA GLU A 16 -0.34 8.64 -5.64
C GLU A 16 0.93 8.29 -4.88
N ALA A 17 0.79 7.52 -3.82
CA ALA A 17 1.92 7.08 -3.02
C ALA A 17 1.70 5.68 -2.46
N GLY A 18 2.75 4.88 -2.48
CA GLY A 18 2.80 3.56 -1.87
C GLY A 18 4.20 3.19 -1.45
N GLY A 19 4.35 2.14 -0.67
CA GLY A 19 5.66 1.69 -0.23
C GLY A 19 5.70 1.05 1.14
N SER A 20 6.84 1.19 1.77
CA SER A 20 7.06 0.79 3.15
C SER A 20 6.24 1.67 4.09
N HIS A 21 5.25 1.10 4.75
CA HIS A 21 4.37 1.83 5.67
C HIS A 21 5.11 2.49 6.84
N SER A 22 6.33 2.07 7.11
CA SER A 22 7.22 2.74 8.07
C SER A 22 7.63 4.16 7.64
N LEU A 23 7.46 4.53 6.37
CA LEU A 23 7.71 5.87 5.81
C LEU A 23 6.42 6.64 5.46
N GLU A 24 5.26 6.04 5.65
CA GLU A 24 3.95 6.60 5.26
C GLU A 24 3.69 7.98 5.87
N SER A 25 3.87 8.12 7.18
CA SER A 25 3.63 9.38 7.89
C SER A 25 4.49 10.51 7.34
N MET A 26 5.78 10.25 7.10
CA MET A 26 6.70 11.23 6.50
C MET A 26 6.26 11.65 5.10
N VAL A 27 5.83 10.71 4.26
CA VAL A 27 5.34 11.02 2.89
C VAL A 27 4.08 11.88 2.98
N LYS A 28 3.12 11.52 3.82
CA LYS A 28 1.89 12.31 4.04
C LYS A 28 2.19 13.73 4.51
N GLU A 29 3.07 13.90 5.48
CA GLU A 29 3.48 15.22 5.97
C GLU A 29 4.10 16.09 4.87
N VAL A 30 4.94 15.52 4.01
CA VAL A 30 5.55 16.27 2.90
C VAL A 30 4.50 16.80 1.92
N THR A 31 3.39 16.09 1.73
CA THR A 31 2.32 16.53 0.83
C THR A 31 1.55 17.76 1.34
N ILE A 32 1.64 18.07 2.64
CA ILE A 32 1.07 19.30 3.23
C ILE A 32 1.82 20.54 2.74
N ASP A 33 3.13 20.41 2.53
CA ASP A 33 4.02 21.52 2.18
C ASP A 33 4.06 21.84 0.67
N VAL A 34 3.42 21.02 -0.16
CA VAL A 34 3.45 21.18 -1.63
C VAL A 34 2.07 21.53 -2.15
N ILE A 35 2.01 22.62 -2.92
CA ILE A 35 0.77 23.09 -3.51
C ILE A 35 0.43 22.27 -4.75
N ASP A 36 -0.81 21.80 -4.82
CA ASP A 36 -1.37 21.14 -6.01
C ASP A 36 -1.48 22.14 -7.18
N PRO A 37 -0.94 21.78 -8.36
CA PRO A 37 -0.87 22.74 -9.48
C PRO A 37 -2.23 23.21 -10.01
N GLN A 38 -3.29 22.40 -9.88
CA GLN A 38 -4.60 22.75 -10.42
C GLN A 38 -5.51 23.44 -9.42
N LYS A 39 -5.40 23.11 -8.12
CA LYS A 39 -6.37 23.56 -7.12
C LYS A 39 -5.87 24.67 -6.23
N GLY A 40 -4.56 24.91 -6.17
CA GLY A 40 -3.98 25.94 -5.34
C GLY A 40 -4.05 25.68 -3.82
N VAL A 41 -4.49 24.48 -3.43
CA VAL A 41 -4.47 23.96 -2.07
C VAL A 41 -3.29 23.00 -1.91
N SER A 42 -3.01 22.50 -0.71
CA SER A 42 -1.97 21.49 -0.57
C SER A 42 -2.36 20.17 -1.26
N VAL A 43 -1.35 19.38 -1.67
CA VAL A 43 -1.56 18.04 -2.22
C VAL A 43 -2.32 17.17 -1.22
N ALA A 44 -1.99 17.27 0.07
CA ALA A 44 -2.69 16.56 1.13
C ALA A 44 -4.18 16.91 1.22
N GLU A 45 -4.50 18.20 1.16
CA GLU A 45 -5.89 18.69 1.21
C GLU A 45 -6.72 18.19 0.02
N ARG A 46 -6.15 18.23 -1.20
CA ARG A 46 -6.82 17.70 -2.40
C ARG A 46 -7.07 16.18 -2.30
N LEU A 47 -6.08 15.43 -1.80
CA LEU A 47 -6.21 13.99 -1.59
C LEU A 47 -7.26 13.66 -0.52
N GLY A 48 -7.23 14.36 0.62
CA GLY A 48 -8.22 14.17 1.68
C GLY A 48 -9.65 14.43 1.19
N ALA A 49 -9.84 15.46 0.36
CA ALA A 49 -11.14 15.74 -0.26
C ALA A 49 -11.60 14.61 -1.19
N LEU A 50 -10.68 14.02 -1.98
CA LEU A 50 -10.99 12.88 -2.84
C LEU A 50 -11.34 11.64 -2.02
N ASP A 51 -10.61 11.38 -0.95
CA ASP A 51 -10.85 10.25 -0.05
C ASP A 51 -12.24 10.35 0.61
N LEU A 52 -12.60 11.51 1.13
CA LEU A 52 -13.94 11.78 1.66
C LEU A 52 -15.05 11.55 0.63
N LEU A 53 -14.84 11.99 -0.61
CA LEU A 53 -15.80 11.79 -1.72
C LEU A 53 -16.01 10.30 -2.02
N ASN A 54 -14.98 9.50 -1.84
CA ASN A 54 -15.00 8.04 -2.05
C ASN A 54 -15.45 7.26 -0.81
N GLY A 55 -15.90 7.93 0.26
CA GLY A 55 -16.41 7.31 1.48
C GLY A 55 -15.34 6.98 2.52
N GLY A 56 -14.13 7.50 2.37
CA GLY A 56 -13.07 7.45 3.37
C GLY A 56 -13.25 8.47 4.50
N ASP A 57 -12.26 8.59 5.35
CA ASP A 57 -12.24 9.49 6.52
C ASP A 57 -11.44 10.79 6.30
N GLY A 58 -10.95 11.01 5.08
CA GLY A 58 -10.10 12.14 4.71
C GLY A 58 -8.60 11.88 4.90
N ASN A 59 -8.23 10.67 5.28
CA ASN A 59 -6.84 10.23 5.40
C ASN A 59 -6.52 9.22 4.29
N PRO A 60 -6.11 9.68 3.11
CA PRO A 60 -5.95 8.83 1.93
C PRO A 60 -4.99 7.67 2.19
N GLY A 61 -5.32 6.52 1.63
CA GLY A 61 -4.54 5.30 1.78
C GLY A 61 -3.13 5.43 1.19
N PHE A 62 -2.23 4.65 1.76
CA PHE A 62 -0.89 4.43 1.25
C PHE A 62 -0.81 2.95 0.86
N TYR A 63 -0.61 2.65 -0.44
CA TYR A 63 -0.71 1.27 -0.91
C TYR A 63 0.59 0.49 -0.71
N ALA A 64 0.48 -0.81 -0.47
CA ALA A 64 1.64 -1.69 -0.42
C ALA A 64 2.20 -1.92 -1.83
N LEU A 65 3.52 -1.87 -1.97
CA LEU A 65 4.19 -2.17 -3.22
C LEU A 65 4.25 -3.69 -3.46
N GLY A 66 3.80 -4.08 -4.64
CA GLY A 66 4.02 -5.44 -5.18
C GLY A 66 5.34 -5.54 -5.93
N SER A 67 5.25 -5.87 -7.20
CA SER A 67 6.39 -5.83 -8.15
C SER A 67 5.92 -5.16 -9.44
N GLY A 68 6.86 -4.82 -10.31
CA GLY A 68 6.53 -4.22 -11.63
C GLY A 68 7.30 -2.95 -11.90
N SER A 69 8.13 -2.49 -10.97
CA SER A 69 9.02 -1.37 -11.17
C SER A 69 10.35 -1.54 -10.43
N ASP A 70 11.23 -0.57 -10.56
CA ASP A 70 12.61 -0.57 -10.08
C ASP A 70 12.74 -0.69 -8.55
N TYR A 71 11.69 -0.40 -7.79
CA TYR A 71 11.66 -0.63 -6.34
C TYR A 71 11.67 -2.13 -5.97
N THR A 72 11.28 -3.02 -6.89
CA THR A 72 11.11 -4.45 -6.60
C THR A 72 12.34 -5.12 -5.98
N PRO A 73 13.56 -4.99 -6.53
CA PRO A 73 14.73 -5.62 -5.92
C PRO A 73 15.10 -5.00 -4.57
N PHE A 74 14.80 -3.73 -4.34
CA PHE A 74 15.11 -3.06 -3.07
C PHE A 74 14.22 -3.59 -1.95
N ILE A 75 12.91 -3.53 -2.09
CA ILE A 75 11.98 -3.94 -1.02
C ILE A 75 11.88 -5.46 -0.90
N GLN A 76 11.85 -6.20 -2.00
CA GLN A 76 11.54 -7.62 -1.97
C GLN A 76 12.77 -8.54 -1.91
N HIS A 77 13.96 -8.05 -2.24
CA HIS A 77 15.19 -8.83 -2.18
C HIS A 77 16.19 -8.25 -1.17
N ALA A 78 16.56 -7.00 -1.33
CA ALA A 78 17.55 -6.36 -0.46
C ALA A 78 16.97 -6.06 0.96
N GLY A 79 15.66 -5.95 1.12
CA GLY A 79 15.01 -5.55 2.36
C GLY A 79 15.33 -4.10 2.73
N ILE A 80 15.33 -3.23 1.72
CA ILE A 80 15.50 -1.79 1.87
C ILE A 80 14.13 -1.14 1.74
N ALA A 81 13.78 -0.28 2.69
CA ALA A 81 12.54 0.48 2.63
C ALA A 81 12.43 1.23 1.30
N ALA A 82 11.28 1.15 0.66
CA ALA A 82 11.05 1.75 -0.65
C ALA A 82 9.71 2.49 -0.68
N ILE A 83 9.68 3.58 -1.41
CA ILE A 83 8.44 4.31 -1.73
C ILE A 83 8.36 4.53 -3.23
N ASN A 84 7.12 4.50 -3.74
CA ASN A 84 6.78 4.89 -5.11
C ASN A 84 5.80 6.05 -5.05
N ILE A 85 6.12 7.14 -5.71
CA ILE A 85 5.31 8.36 -5.73
C ILE A 85 5.13 8.87 -7.16
N GLY A 86 3.97 9.47 -7.42
CA GLY A 86 3.66 10.01 -8.73
C GLY A 86 2.42 10.89 -8.73
N PHE A 87 2.11 11.43 -9.89
CA PHE A 87 0.85 12.13 -10.17
C PHE A 87 0.22 11.57 -11.44
N GLY A 88 -1.10 11.42 -11.44
CA GLY A 88 -1.83 10.92 -12.59
C GLY A 88 -3.34 10.92 -12.42
N GLY A 89 -4.03 10.27 -13.36
CA GLY A 89 -5.46 10.00 -13.28
C GLY A 89 -6.36 10.86 -14.18
N GLU A 90 -5.90 12.02 -14.67
CA GLU A 90 -6.73 12.83 -15.59
C GLU A 90 -6.67 12.33 -17.04
N ASN A 91 -5.50 11.94 -17.50
CA ASN A 91 -5.27 11.51 -18.88
C ASN A 91 -4.83 10.05 -18.88
N GLN A 92 -5.78 9.17 -18.88
CA GLN A 92 -5.56 7.74 -19.08
C GLN A 92 -5.26 7.49 -20.57
N GLY A 93 -4.04 7.85 -21.00
CA GLY A 93 -3.57 7.62 -22.38
C GLY A 93 -3.25 6.16 -22.61
N GLY A 94 -3.21 5.69 -23.79
CA GLY A 94 -2.74 4.36 -24.18
C GLY A 94 -1.29 4.37 -24.68
N GLU A 95 -0.51 5.38 -24.33
CA GLU A 95 0.85 5.57 -24.85
C GLU A 95 1.90 4.71 -24.14
N TYR A 96 1.67 4.31 -22.90
CA TYR A 96 2.61 3.54 -22.10
C TYR A 96 3.07 2.25 -22.82
N HIS A 97 4.38 2.06 -22.90
CA HIS A 97 5.02 0.96 -23.62
C HIS A 97 4.71 0.91 -25.13
N THR A 98 4.40 2.03 -25.75
CA THR A 98 4.19 2.14 -27.20
C THR A 98 5.17 3.13 -27.85
N ILE A 99 5.19 3.17 -29.18
CA ILE A 99 5.99 4.17 -29.93
C ILE A 99 5.52 5.61 -29.72
N TYR A 100 4.34 5.81 -29.14
CA TYR A 100 3.78 7.13 -28.83
C TYR A 100 4.23 7.66 -27.46
N ASP A 101 4.88 6.83 -26.63
CA ASP A 101 5.45 7.24 -25.35
C ASP A 101 6.72 8.07 -25.58
N THR A 102 6.51 9.33 -25.89
CA THR A 102 7.55 10.26 -26.28
C THR A 102 7.48 11.55 -25.46
N TYR A 103 8.60 12.26 -25.36
CA TYR A 103 8.64 13.58 -24.75
C TYR A 103 7.64 14.57 -25.39
N GLY A 104 7.48 14.48 -26.74
CA GLY A 104 6.52 15.31 -27.46
C GLY A 104 5.08 15.04 -27.05
N HIS A 105 4.71 13.77 -26.81
CA HIS A 105 3.40 13.40 -26.30
C HIS A 105 3.21 13.90 -24.86
N TYR A 106 4.18 13.64 -23.98
CA TYR A 106 4.17 14.12 -22.60
C TYR A 106 3.96 15.63 -22.52
N LYS A 107 4.80 16.40 -23.22
CA LYS A 107 4.77 17.86 -23.25
C LYS A 107 3.47 18.44 -23.80
N ARG A 108 2.81 17.72 -24.70
CA ARG A 108 1.59 18.19 -25.35
C ARG A 108 0.32 17.83 -24.58
N PHE A 109 0.27 16.65 -23.96
CA PHE A 109 -0.97 16.09 -23.43
C PHE A 109 -0.95 15.80 -21.93
N LYS A 110 0.18 15.37 -21.37
CA LYS A 110 0.25 14.95 -19.98
C LYS A 110 0.51 16.12 -19.01
N ASP A 111 1.61 16.85 -19.21
CA ASP A 111 1.99 17.99 -18.37
C ASP A 111 2.62 19.11 -19.20
N PRO A 112 1.81 19.88 -19.97
CA PRO A 112 2.31 20.91 -20.88
C PRO A 112 3.19 21.96 -20.22
N ASP A 113 2.86 22.34 -19.01
CA ASP A 113 3.54 23.38 -18.23
C ASP A 113 4.61 22.81 -17.30
N MET A 114 4.79 21.49 -17.26
CA MET A 114 5.64 20.77 -16.33
C MET A 114 5.31 21.06 -14.85
N ALA A 115 4.11 21.49 -14.56
CA ALA A 115 3.70 21.89 -13.22
C ALA A 115 3.64 20.69 -12.27
N TYR A 116 3.21 19.52 -12.77
CA TYR A 116 3.16 18.27 -12.00
C TYR A 116 4.54 17.66 -11.82
N GLY A 117 5.40 17.69 -12.85
CA GLY A 117 6.81 17.31 -12.72
C GLY A 117 7.53 18.14 -11.66
N ILE A 118 7.28 19.46 -11.62
CA ILE A 118 7.81 20.35 -10.58
C ILE A 118 7.26 20.01 -9.20
N ALA A 119 5.95 19.73 -9.07
CA ALA A 119 5.34 19.34 -7.80
C ALA A 119 5.93 18.01 -7.29
N LEU A 120 6.08 17.01 -8.17
CA LEU A 120 6.69 15.73 -7.85
C LEU A 120 8.15 15.91 -7.41
N ALA A 121 8.93 16.71 -8.12
CA ALA A 121 10.31 17.03 -7.74
C ALA A 121 10.41 17.71 -6.38
N LYS A 122 9.45 18.58 -6.03
CA LYS A 122 9.37 19.21 -4.70
C LYS A 122 9.05 18.19 -3.62
N ILE A 123 8.15 17.25 -3.85
CA ILE A 123 7.83 16.17 -2.89
C ILE A 123 9.05 15.26 -2.71
N ALA A 124 9.60 14.72 -3.80
CA ALA A 124 10.77 13.84 -3.75
C ALA A 124 11.97 14.53 -3.06
N GLY A 125 12.26 15.78 -3.42
CA GLY A 125 13.34 16.55 -2.80
C GLY A 125 13.16 16.77 -1.30
N ARG A 126 11.92 17.05 -0.84
CA ARG A 126 11.63 17.17 0.60
C ARG A 126 11.79 15.86 1.34
N ILE A 127 11.36 14.74 0.75
CA ILE A 127 11.58 13.40 1.33
C ILE A 127 13.07 13.14 1.49
N VAL A 128 13.87 13.38 0.45
CA VAL A 128 15.34 13.21 0.51
C VAL A 128 15.95 14.09 1.61
N LEU A 129 15.55 15.36 1.68
CA LEU A 129 16.10 16.29 2.69
C LEU A 129 15.69 15.89 4.11
N ARG A 130 14.46 15.42 4.32
CA ARG A 130 14.02 14.93 5.64
C ARG A 130 14.83 13.70 6.06
N LEU A 131 15.02 12.72 5.16
CA LEU A 131 15.85 11.55 5.44
C LEU A 131 17.31 11.91 5.71
N ALA A 132 17.88 12.83 4.92
CA ALA A 132 19.30 13.20 5.02
C ALA A 132 19.62 14.06 6.26
N ASN A 133 18.69 14.90 6.71
CA ASN A 133 18.91 15.85 7.80
C ASN A 133 18.40 15.35 9.16
N SER A 134 17.71 14.21 9.21
CA SER A 134 17.19 13.67 10.47
C SER A 134 18.31 13.11 11.33
N GLU A 135 18.40 13.56 12.58
CA GLU A 135 19.28 12.95 13.58
C GLU A 135 18.85 11.52 13.92
N VAL A 136 17.54 11.28 13.97
CA VAL A 136 16.92 9.97 14.03
C VAL A 136 16.05 9.83 12.81
N LEU A 137 16.22 8.75 12.07
CA LEU A 137 15.49 8.50 10.83
C LEU A 137 13.97 8.45 11.09
N PRO A 138 13.15 9.07 10.23
CA PRO A 138 11.72 9.22 10.43
C PRO A 138 10.94 7.96 10.05
N PHE A 139 11.37 6.82 10.56
CA PHE A 139 10.66 5.56 10.43
C PHE A 139 9.65 5.42 11.56
N GLU A 140 8.41 5.17 11.21
CA GLU A 140 7.30 4.98 12.14
C GLU A 140 6.56 3.69 11.83
N PHE A 141 6.30 2.89 12.86
CA PHE A 141 5.71 1.56 12.68
C PHE A 141 4.23 1.49 13.06
N GLY A 142 3.62 2.61 13.48
CA GLY A 142 2.19 2.69 13.80
C GLY A 142 1.33 2.42 12.57
N ALA A 143 1.60 3.10 11.47
CA ALA A 143 0.91 2.89 10.19
C ALA A 143 1.09 1.46 9.69
N TRP A 144 2.30 0.91 9.74
CA TRP A 144 2.58 -0.47 9.38
C TRP A 144 1.76 -1.47 10.22
N HIS A 145 1.71 -1.29 11.56
CA HIS A 145 0.88 -2.12 12.43
C HIS A 145 -0.60 -2.04 12.03
N THR A 146 -1.13 -0.83 11.80
CA THR A 146 -2.53 -0.61 11.41
C THR A 146 -2.86 -1.31 10.10
N THR A 147 -1.97 -1.24 9.11
CA THR A 147 -2.15 -1.90 7.81
C THR A 147 -2.18 -3.43 7.96
N VAL A 148 -1.24 -4.01 8.71
CA VAL A 148 -1.21 -5.47 8.95
C VAL A 148 -2.44 -5.94 9.73
N GLN A 149 -2.92 -5.14 10.69
CA GLN A 149 -4.17 -5.38 11.41
C GLN A 149 -5.37 -5.40 10.44
N GLY A 150 -5.42 -4.47 9.50
CA GLY A 150 -6.42 -4.43 8.44
C GLY A 150 -6.42 -5.71 7.60
N TYR A 151 -5.26 -6.11 7.08
CA TYR A 151 -5.12 -7.35 6.30
C TYR A 151 -5.55 -8.60 7.08
N LEU A 152 -5.20 -8.68 8.37
CA LEU A 152 -5.63 -9.81 9.21
C LEU A 152 -7.15 -9.83 9.38
N THR A 153 -7.79 -8.66 9.53
CA THR A 153 -9.24 -8.52 9.60
C THR A 153 -9.90 -8.96 8.29
N GLU A 154 -9.37 -8.52 7.15
CA GLU A 154 -9.85 -8.91 5.82
C GLU A 154 -9.77 -10.41 5.57
N ILE A 155 -8.64 -11.05 5.91
CA ILE A 155 -8.44 -12.49 5.75
C ILE A 155 -9.41 -13.28 6.64
N ASN A 156 -9.63 -12.83 7.88
CA ASN A 156 -10.62 -13.44 8.77
C ASN A 156 -12.03 -13.36 8.18
N ALA A 157 -12.43 -12.17 7.71
CA ALA A 157 -13.73 -11.97 7.06
C ALA A 157 -13.86 -12.82 5.79
N LEU A 158 -12.83 -12.85 4.94
CA LEU A 158 -12.81 -13.65 3.72
C LEU A 158 -13.03 -15.15 4.02
N THR A 159 -12.30 -15.71 4.98
CA THR A 159 -12.43 -17.15 5.34
C THR A 159 -13.80 -17.47 5.91
N THR A 160 -14.39 -16.56 6.69
CA THR A 160 -15.75 -16.70 7.23
C THR A 160 -16.78 -16.67 6.11
N ASN A 161 -16.74 -15.66 5.26
CA ASN A 161 -17.67 -15.50 4.13
C ASN A 161 -17.59 -16.69 3.15
N MET A 162 -16.37 -17.18 2.86
CA MET A 162 -16.20 -18.36 2.01
C MET A 162 -16.82 -19.61 2.62
N ARG A 163 -16.71 -19.80 3.94
CA ARG A 163 -17.30 -20.94 4.65
C ARG A 163 -18.81 -20.87 4.61
N GLU A 164 -19.38 -19.73 4.97
CA GLU A 164 -20.83 -19.49 4.93
C GLU A 164 -21.40 -19.68 3.52
N ALA A 165 -20.72 -19.18 2.49
CA ALA A 165 -21.16 -19.35 1.10
C ALA A 165 -21.18 -20.84 0.67
N VAL A 166 -20.21 -21.64 1.11
CA VAL A 166 -20.19 -23.08 0.82
C VAL A 166 -21.29 -23.82 1.59
N GLU A 167 -21.49 -23.50 2.86
CA GLU A 167 -22.57 -24.08 3.68
C GLU A 167 -23.93 -23.77 3.07
N GLN A 168 -24.17 -22.52 2.71
CA GLN A 168 -25.42 -22.07 2.06
C GLN A 168 -25.64 -22.79 0.72
N HIS A 169 -24.61 -22.87 -0.14
CA HIS A 169 -24.69 -23.56 -1.41
C HIS A 169 -25.06 -25.03 -1.23
N ASN A 170 -24.41 -25.74 -0.29
CA ASN A 170 -24.68 -27.14 0.00
C ASN A 170 -26.10 -27.35 0.59
N ALA A 171 -26.52 -26.45 1.48
CA ALA A 171 -27.89 -26.45 2.02
C ALA A 171 -28.95 -26.26 0.93
N PHE A 172 -28.71 -25.42 -0.07
CA PHE A 172 -29.62 -25.23 -1.20
C PHE A 172 -29.74 -26.51 -2.05
N ILE A 173 -28.64 -27.28 -2.21
CA ILE A 173 -28.67 -28.57 -2.88
C ILE A 173 -29.53 -29.57 -2.10
N ASP A 174 -29.31 -29.66 -0.78
CA ASP A 174 -30.06 -30.58 0.10
C ASP A 174 -31.56 -30.27 0.13
N LYS A 175 -31.91 -28.99 0.13
CA LYS A 175 -33.30 -28.51 0.06
C LYS A 175 -33.89 -28.51 -1.35
N LYS A 176 -33.15 -29.00 -2.35
CA LYS A 176 -33.57 -29.03 -3.76
C LYS A 176 -33.95 -27.65 -4.35
N VAL A 177 -33.42 -26.56 -3.76
CA VAL A 177 -33.77 -25.18 -4.16
C VAL A 177 -33.51 -24.98 -5.65
N PHE A 178 -32.33 -25.38 -6.14
CA PHE A 178 -31.96 -25.19 -7.54
C PHE A 178 -32.89 -25.94 -8.51
N SER A 179 -33.33 -27.16 -8.19
CA SER A 179 -34.23 -27.92 -9.06
C SER A 179 -35.65 -27.41 -9.01
N LEU A 180 -36.10 -26.95 -7.84
CA LEU A 180 -37.47 -26.40 -7.66
C LEU A 180 -37.65 -25.05 -8.34
N THR A 181 -36.57 -24.28 -8.50
CA THR A 181 -36.57 -22.95 -9.13
C THR A 181 -36.12 -22.97 -10.60
N ALA A 182 -35.69 -24.14 -11.10
CA ALA A 182 -35.27 -24.27 -12.49
C ALA A 182 -36.43 -24.04 -13.47
N ASP A 183 -36.14 -23.37 -14.60
CA ASP A 183 -37.06 -23.21 -15.68
C ASP A 183 -37.38 -24.59 -16.33
N PRO A 184 -38.60 -25.08 -16.29
CA PRO A 184 -38.94 -26.40 -16.84
C PRO A 184 -38.77 -26.49 -18.36
N LYS A 185 -38.59 -25.38 -19.05
CA LYS A 185 -38.35 -25.32 -20.50
C LYS A 185 -36.88 -25.38 -20.90
N LYS A 186 -35.97 -25.40 -19.93
CA LYS A 186 -34.54 -25.40 -20.16
C LYS A 186 -33.87 -26.65 -19.56
N PRO A 187 -32.80 -27.17 -20.20
CA PRO A 187 -31.98 -28.22 -19.56
C PRO A 187 -31.47 -27.75 -18.20
N PHE A 188 -31.63 -28.59 -17.17
CA PHE A 188 -31.16 -28.32 -15.83
C PHE A 188 -30.06 -29.29 -15.42
N ASN A 189 -28.91 -28.75 -15.05
CA ASN A 189 -27.82 -29.50 -14.46
C ASN A 189 -27.77 -29.21 -12.95
N GLN A 190 -27.95 -30.26 -12.14
CA GLN A 190 -27.86 -30.12 -10.69
C GLN A 190 -26.45 -29.67 -10.28
N PRO A 191 -26.30 -28.56 -9.53
CA PRO A 191 -25.01 -28.17 -8.96
C PRO A 191 -24.45 -29.24 -8.03
N ILE A 192 -23.13 -29.37 -8.00
CA ILE A 192 -22.43 -30.34 -7.16
C ILE A 192 -22.10 -29.67 -5.82
N LYS A 193 -22.22 -30.44 -4.73
CA LYS A 193 -21.76 -30.00 -3.41
C LYS A 193 -20.30 -29.63 -3.41
N LYS A 194 -19.98 -28.51 -2.79
CA LYS A 194 -18.61 -28.04 -2.59
C LYS A 194 -18.04 -28.67 -1.31
N ALA A 195 -16.72 -28.89 -1.30
CA ALA A 195 -16.02 -29.30 -0.09
C ALA A 195 -16.11 -28.21 0.99
N ILE A 196 -16.30 -28.62 2.23
CA ILE A 196 -16.34 -27.70 3.37
C ILE A 196 -14.96 -27.07 3.53
N ILE A 197 -14.94 -25.76 3.68
CA ILE A 197 -13.70 -25.02 3.93
C ILE A 197 -13.28 -25.26 5.40
N PRO A 198 -12.06 -25.76 5.64
CA PRO A 198 -11.59 -26.03 7.00
C PRO A 198 -11.51 -24.73 7.82
N TYR A 199 -11.59 -24.87 9.12
CA TYR A 199 -11.29 -23.79 10.04
C TYR A 199 -9.79 -23.44 9.97
N VAL A 200 -9.50 -22.15 9.84
CA VAL A 200 -8.13 -21.62 9.89
C VAL A 200 -7.97 -20.85 11.19
N ASP A 201 -7.00 -21.25 11.99
CA ASP A 201 -6.69 -20.59 13.26
C ASP A 201 -5.67 -19.47 13.04
N PHE A 202 -6.09 -18.23 13.28
CA PHE A 202 -5.25 -17.03 13.18
C PHE A 202 -4.75 -16.52 14.56
N SER A 203 -4.96 -17.29 15.64
CA SER A 203 -4.61 -16.84 17.00
C SER A 203 -3.13 -16.48 17.16
N SER A 204 -2.23 -17.23 16.52
CA SER A 204 -0.79 -16.92 16.54
C SER A 204 -0.46 -15.59 15.89
N LEU A 205 -1.13 -15.24 14.79
CA LEU A 205 -0.96 -13.95 14.12
C LEU A 205 -1.54 -12.80 14.95
N HIS A 206 -2.71 -12.98 15.56
CA HIS A 206 -3.29 -12.00 16.47
C HIS A 206 -2.38 -11.73 17.67
N ASN A 207 -1.83 -12.77 18.29
CA ASN A 207 -0.91 -12.64 19.42
C ASN A 207 0.39 -11.94 19.02
N ALA A 208 0.96 -12.27 17.86
CA ALA A 208 2.16 -11.63 17.35
C ALA A 208 1.91 -10.13 17.07
N LEU A 209 0.76 -9.81 16.48
CA LEU A 209 0.38 -8.42 16.19
C LEU A 209 0.13 -7.62 17.47
N ALA A 210 -0.49 -8.22 18.48
CA ALA A 210 -0.64 -7.58 19.80
C ALA A 210 0.72 -7.30 20.47
N GLY A 211 1.66 -8.25 20.39
CA GLY A 211 3.03 -8.05 20.88
C GLY A 211 3.77 -6.94 20.12
N LEU A 212 3.58 -6.88 18.81
CA LEU A 212 4.12 -5.81 17.98
C LEU A 212 3.57 -4.44 18.41
N LYS A 213 2.26 -4.34 18.66
CA LYS A 213 1.64 -3.09 19.13
C LYS A 213 2.31 -2.52 20.37
N VAL A 214 2.55 -3.38 21.37
CA VAL A 214 3.26 -2.97 22.60
C VAL A 214 4.65 -2.41 22.27
N THR A 215 5.38 -3.04 21.36
CA THR A 215 6.72 -2.60 20.96
C THR A 215 6.67 -1.27 20.20
N VAL A 216 5.69 -1.11 19.29
CA VAL A 216 5.50 0.12 18.51
C VAL A 216 5.16 1.29 19.43
N ASP A 217 4.25 1.10 20.41
CA ASP A 217 3.87 2.13 21.36
C ASP A 217 5.07 2.54 22.23
N ALA A 218 5.85 1.56 22.69
CA ALA A 218 7.07 1.83 23.48
C ALA A 218 8.15 2.56 22.65
N LEU A 219 8.26 2.29 21.35
CA LEU A 219 9.19 3.00 20.46
C LEU A 219 8.78 4.46 20.25
N GLY A 220 7.48 4.75 20.20
CA GLY A 220 6.93 6.10 20.10
C GLY A 220 7.12 6.94 21.37
N GLU A 221 7.34 6.32 22.52
CA GLU A 221 7.66 7.02 23.76
C GLU A 221 9.12 7.52 23.74
N LYS A 222 9.32 8.81 23.86
CA LYS A 222 10.63 9.49 23.82
C LYS A 222 11.69 8.91 24.79
N SER A 223 11.28 8.11 25.77
CA SER A 223 12.15 7.48 26.76
C SER A 223 13.15 6.48 26.18
N LEU A 224 12.80 5.76 25.11
CA LEU A 224 13.70 4.82 24.43
C LEU A 224 14.81 5.52 23.63
N LEU A 225 14.51 6.69 23.08
CA LEU A 225 15.48 7.49 22.31
C LEU A 225 16.60 8.05 23.19
N SER A 226 16.38 8.16 24.50
CA SER A 226 17.39 8.63 25.48
C SER A 226 18.35 7.54 25.95
N LEU A 227 18.00 6.26 25.77
CA LEU A 227 18.75 5.11 26.27
C LEU A 227 19.67 4.46 25.23
N THR A 228 19.46 4.77 23.94
CA THR A 228 20.20 4.15 22.84
C THR A 228 20.95 5.22 22.05
N SER A 229 22.20 4.94 21.66
CA SER A 229 22.91 5.79 20.69
C SER A 229 22.08 5.96 19.41
N LYS A 230 21.98 7.20 18.90
CA LYS A 230 21.26 7.52 17.65
C LYS A 230 21.77 6.68 16.47
N ASP A 231 23.07 6.42 16.40
CA ASP A 231 23.65 5.61 15.34
C ASP A 231 23.17 4.16 15.39
N VAL A 232 23.13 3.57 16.59
CA VAL A 232 22.61 2.20 16.78
C VAL A 232 21.12 2.12 16.47
N LEU A 233 20.35 3.15 16.83
CA LEU A 233 18.93 3.21 16.51
C LEU A 233 18.72 3.34 15.00
N ASN A 234 19.41 4.26 14.35
CA ASN A 234 19.32 4.47 12.89
C ASN A 234 19.72 3.22 12.11
N ASP A 235 20.75 2.49 12.56
CA ASP A 235 21.13 1.22 11.94
C ASP A 235 19.99 0.20 12.01
N LYS A 236 19.34 0.05 13.16
CA LYS A 236 18.17 -0.83 13.32
C LYS A 236 16.97 -0.40 12.46
N LEU A 237 16.68 0.91 12.39
CA LEU A 237 15.60 1.45 11.58
C LEU A 237 15.83 1.18 10.08
N MET A 238 17.05 1.40 9.59
CA MET A 238 17.41 1.09 8.19
C MET A 238 17.28 -0.38 7.82
N HIS A 239 17.44 -1.28 8.80
CA HIS A 239 17.39 -2.72 8.57
C HIS A 239 16.04 -3.36 8.94
N ALA A 240 15.04 -2.55 9.32
CA ALA A 240 13.73 -3.07 9.73
C ALA A 240 13.04 -3.91 8.64
N GLU A 241 13.08 -3.46 7.40
CA GLU A 241 12.53 -4.22 6.26
C GLU A 241 13.30 -5.54 6.02
N LYS A 242 14.60 -5.54 6.27
CA LYS A 242 15.44 -6.74 6.11
C LYS A 242 15.05 -7.88 7.03
N VAL A 243 14.54 -7.57 8.21
CA VAL A 243 14.05 -8.57 9.18
C VAL A 243 12.84 -9.34 8.64
N LEU A 244 12.08 -8.73 7.72
CA LEU A 244 10.91 -9.33 7.08
C LEU A 244 11.28 -10.20 5.86
N THR A 245 12.55 -10.30 5.50
CA THR A 245 13.04 -11.06 4.35
C THR A 245 13.98 -12.19 4.78
N PHE A 246 14.13 -13.20 3.93
CA PHE A 246 15.19 -14.20 4.05
C PHE A 246 16.47 -13.73 3.33
N ALA A 247 17.56 -14.49 3.47
CA ALA A 247 18.81 -14.19 2.75
C ALA A 247 18.61 -14.15 1.21
N SER A 248 17.63 -14.92 0.70
CA SER A 248 17.24 -14.98 -0.71
C SER A 248 16.11 -14.00 -1.08
N GLY A 249 15.75 -13.06 -0.21
CA GLY A 249 14.61 -12.17 -0.41
C GLY A 249 13.30 -12.70 0.17
N LEU A 250 12.15 -12.28 -0.38
CA LEU A 250 10.85 -12.77 0.07
C LEU A 250 10.66 -14.24 -0.24
N SER A 251 10.00 -14.94 0.69
CA SER A 251 9.62 -16.35 0.55
C SER A 251 8.78 -16.56 -0.73
N ARG A 252 9.05 -17.66 -1.44
CA ARG A 252 8.34 -18.08 -2.66
C ARG A 252 8.50 -17.17 -3.89
N ARG A 253 9.42 -16.23 -3.88
CA ARG A 253 9.86 -15.51 -5.07
C ARG A 253 11.02 -16.25 -5.71
N SER A 254 10.95 -16.50 -7.03
CA SER A 254 12.14 -16.88 -7.81
C SER A 254 12.78 -15.59 -8.34
N TRP A 255 14.02 -15.44 -8.06
CA TRP A 255 14.82 -14.29 -8.50
C TRP A 255 15.74 -14.70 -9.64
#